data_f8f238992ee3e80fc60dcf7e77292cbd
#
_entry.id   f8f238992ee3e80fc60dcf7e77292cbd
#
_cell.length_a   1.000
_cell.length_b   1.000
_cell.length_c   1.000
_cell.angle_alpha   90.00
_cell.angle_beta   90.00
_cell.angle_gamma   90.00
#
_symmetry.space_group_name_H-M   'P 1'
#
loop_
_entity.id
_entity.type
_entity.pdbx_description
1 polymer ?
#
loop_
_entity_poly.entity_id
_entity_poly.type
_entity_poly.pdbx_seq_one_letter_code
_entity_poly.pdbx_strand_id
1 'polypeptide(L)'
;MYKLMRFYNRNRKKIFRIILIIVFIFVILKLLNYFTKIKANKKIEETVNNIDNALTTNNSTLISDKSSISGASIQSSKLKKDTDIINQFMDYCNNGDVSNAYNLLTDDCKKEMFPTIQDFSNIYYSSLFNGERKSYTIENWENDTYSVRITSDILSTGSLKGDETRQDYITIIENSKLNINSYVKKLNVNKKTSDKNITITVNYINVYMDYEIYDITIQNNTNDTILLDTNDDTKSVYLLDKNNMKYYFYNNELIKEKLLIQSNFKTNLQIKFDNSYKEKRNIESMIFTKMILNYNEYKDEKDKDKYNYYTFKVNL
;
A
#
# COMPACT_ATOMS: atom_id res chain seq x y z
N MET A 1 -26.18 -54.76 -6.30
CA MET A 1 -26.74 -54.43 -4.96
C MET A 1 -26.01 -55.18 -3.81
N TYR A 2 -25.77 -56.49 -3.87
CA TYR A 2 -25.11 -57.29 -2.83
C TYR A 2 -23.69 -56.85 -2.45
N LYS A 3 -22.85 -56.37 -3.39
CA LYS A 3 -21.47 -55.90 -3.09
C LYS A 3 -21.44 -54.62 -2.28
N LEU A 4 -22.35 -53.70 -2.50
CA LEU A 4 -22.48 -52.42 -1.76
C LEU A 4 -22.98 -52.69 -0.33
N MET A 5 -23.91 -53.63 -0.14
CA MET A 5 -24.45 -53.99 1.16
C MET A 5 -23.41 -54.69 2.04
N ARG A 6 -22.55 -55.56 1.45
CA ARG A 6 -21.40 -56.18 2.11
C ARG A 6 -20.32 -55.18 2.54
N PHE A 7 -20.04 -54.21 1.65
CA PHE A 7 -19.08 -53.12 1.94
C PHE A 7 -19.58 -52.25 3.11
N TYR A 8 -20.87 -51.87 3.10
CA TYR A 8 -21.50 -51.09 4.14
C TYR A 8 -21.44 -51.83 5.50
N ASN A 9 -21.84 -53.08 5.56
CA ASN A 9 -21.84 -53.83 6.77
C ASN A 9 -20.44 -54.06 7.35
N ARG A 10 -19.43 -54.26 6.52
CA ARG A 10 -18.04 -54.43 6.91
C ARG A 10 -17.40 -53.14 7.43
N ASN A 11 -17.84 -51.97 6.93
CA ASN A 11 -17.26 -50.66 7.28
C ASN A 11 -18.22 -49.74 8.05
N ARG A 12 -19.33 -50.23 8.55
CA ARG A 12 -20.39 -49.49 9.23
C ARG A 12 -19.86 -48.51 10.29
N LYS A 13 -18.92 -48.93 11.15
CA LYS A 13 -18.33 -48.08 12.19
C LYS A 13 -17.45 -46.98 11.61
N LYS A 14 -16.72 -47.24 10.51
CA LYS A 14 -15.88 -46.23 9.85
C LYS A 14 -16.74 -45.21 9.10
N ILE A 15 -17.76 -45.69 8.38
CA ILE A 15 -18.70 -44.80 7.64
C ILE A 15 -19.44 -43.91 8.64
N PHE A 16 -19.90 -44.45 9.77
CA PHE A 16 -20.56 -43.65 10.79
C PHE A 16 -19.66 -42.57 11.36
N ARG A 17 -18.36 -42.86 11.61
CA ARG A 17 -17.38 -41.83 12.06
C ARG A 17 -17.16 -40.74 11.02
N ILE A 18 -17.08 -41.09 9.74
CA ILE A 18 -16.90 -40.12 8.66
C ILE A 18 -18.13 -39.22 8.56
N ILE A 19 -19.33 -39.77 8.61
CA ILE A 19 -20.57 -38.99 8.61
C ILE A 19 -20.61 -38.03 9.81
N LEU A 20 -20.21 -38.49 10.98
CA LEU A 20 -20.19 -37.68 12.20
C LEU A 20 -19.20 -36.51 12.08
N ILE A 21 -18.03 -36.73 11.47
CA ILE A 21 -17.05 -35.67 11.19
C ILE A 21 -17.62 -34.65 10.19
N ILE A 22 -18.29 -35.11 9.15
CA ILE A 22 -18.90 -34.21 8.15
C ILE A 22 -20.00 -33.34 8.78
N VAL A 23 -20.86 -33.98 9.62
CA VAL A 23 -21.90 -33.22 10.35
C VAL A 23 -21.27 -32.23 11.32
N PHE A 24 -20.21 -32.60 12.01
CA PHE A 24 -19.49 -31.69 12.91
C PHE A 24 -18.88 -30.50 12.19
N ILE A 25 -18.23 -30.72 11.05
CA ILE A 25 -17.71 -29.64 10.19
C ILE A 25 -18.85 -28.70 9.75
N PHE A 26 -20.00 -29.28 9.34
CA PHE A 26 -21.15 -28.49 8.92
C PHE A 26 -21.73 -27.63 10.05
N VAL A 27 -21.77 -28.16 11.28
CA VAL A 27 -22.18 -27.41 12.48
C VAL A 27 -21.22 -26.28 12.79
N ILE A 28 -19.88 -26.53 12.69
CA ILE A 28 -18.87 -25.48 12.87
C ILE A 28 -19.03 -24.38 11.84
N LEU A 29 -19.21 -24.71 10.57
CA LEU A 29 -19.42 -23.70 9.50
C LEU A 29 -20.70 -22.90 9.72
N LYS A 30 -21.77 -23.52 10.20
CA LYS A 30 -23.02 -22.82 10.59
C LYS A 30 -22.82 -21.90 11.79
N LEU A 31 -22.06 -22.32 12.79
CA LEU A 31 -21.72 -21.50 13.95
C LEU A 31 -20.83 -20.32 13.57
N LEU A 32 -19.81 -20.53 12.74
CA LEU A 32 -18.96 -19.43 12.23
C LEU A 32 -19.80 -18.41 11.44
N ASN A 33 -20.69 -18.87 10.57
CA ASN A 33 -21.58 -17.99 9.81
C ASN A 33 -22.58 -17.24 10.71
N TYR A 34 -23.03 -17.85 11.79
CA TYR A 34 -23.87 -17.23 12.80
C TYR A 34 -23.12 -16.15 13.60
N PHE A 35 -21.87 -16.44 14.03
CA PHE A 35 -21.04 -15.45 14.73
C PHE A 35 -20.60 -14.29 13.85
N THR A 36 -20.32 -14.54 12.56
CA THR A 36 -20.02 -13.44 11.61
C THR A 36 -21.24 -12.56 11.36
N LYS A 37 -22.46 -13.13 11.29
CA LYS A 37 -23.71 -12.35 11.21
C LYS A 37 -24.00 -11.55 12.48
N ILE A 38 -23.75 -12.11 13.65
CA ILE A 38 -23.93 -11.39 14.94
C ILE A 38 -22.93 -10.24 15.04
N LYS A 39 -21.64 -10.45 14.66
CA LYS A 39 -20.63 -9.37 14.61
C LYS A 39 -21.02 -8.28 13.61
N ALA A 40 -21.53 -8.64 12.45
CA ALA A 40 -22.01 -7.69 11.45
C ALA A 40 -23.21 -6.92 11.94
N ASN A 41 -24.22 -7.57 12.54
CA ASN A 41 -25.41 -6.91 13.07
C ASN A 41 -25.08 -6.04 14.29
N LYS A 42 -24.18 -6.48 15.19
CA LYS A 42 -23.75 -5.66 16.33
C LYS A 42 -22.97 -4.42 15.87
N LYS A 43 -22.16 -4.57 14.81
CA LYS A 43 -21.47 -3.44 14.18
C LYS A 43 -22.47 -2.46 13.53
N ILE A 44 -23.57 -2.96 12.96
CA ILE A 44 -24.65 -2.15 12.38
C ILE A 44 -25.44 -1.43 13.48
N GLU A 45 -25.80 -2.09 14.59
CA GLU A 45 -26.51 -1.47 15.71
C GLU A 45 -25.67 -0.42 16.44
N GLU A 46 -24.37 -0.68 16.66
CA GLU A 46 -23.45 0.33 17.20
C GLU A 46 -23.25 1.50 16.24
N THR A 47 -23.30 1.25 14.93
CA THR A 47 -23.22 2.30 13.89
C THR A 47 -24.50 3.14 13.86
N VAL A 48 -25.68 2.52 13.98
CA VAL A 48 -26.97 3.22 13.99
C VAL A 48 -27.13 4.10 15.24
N ASN A 49 -26.68 3.63 16.41
CA ASN A 49 -26.75 4.44 17.65
C ASN A 49 -25.73 5.60 17.70
N ASN A 50 -24.69 5.57 16.85
CA ASN A 50 -23.73 6.68 16.71
C ASN A 50 -24.11 7.66 15.57
N ILE A 51 -25.10 7.34 14.74
CA ILE A 51 -25.56 8.19 13.61
C ILE A 51 -26.26 9.48 14.11
N ASP A 52 -26.80 9.49 15.32
CA ASP A 52 -27.44 10.71 15.90
C ASP A 52 -26.47 11.88 16.16
N ASN A 53 -25.15 11.62 16.04
CA ASN A 53 -24.10 12.64 16.10
C ASN A 53 -23.31 12.81 14.78
N ALA A 54 -23.71 12.13 13.71
CA ALA A 54 -23.03 12.24 12.42
C ALA A 54 -23.35 13.57 11.75
N LEU A 55 -22.30 14.33 11.44
CA LEU A 55 -22.37 15.49 10.55
C LEU A 55 -22.77 15.02 9.14
N THR A 56 -24.05 15.06 8.82
CA THR A 56 -24.54 14.87 7.47
C THR A 56 -24.36 16.16 6.68
N THR A 57 -23.40 16.20 5.79
CA THR A 57 -23.42 17.14 4.66
C THR A 57 -24.11 16.45 3.48
N ASN A 58 -24.70 17.21 2.58
CA ASN A 58 -25.66 16.73 1.57
C ASN A 58 -25.21 15.55 0.68
N ASN A 59 -23.96 15.10 0.71
CA ASN A 59 -23.43 14.01 -0.11
C ASN A 59 -22.40 13.11 0.59
N SER A 60 -22.13 13.29 1.90
CA SER A 60 -21.15 12.48 2.64
C SER A 60 -21.73 11.94 3.93
N THR A 61 -21.32 10.73 4.31
CA THR A 61 -21.62 10.14 5.60
C THR A 61 -20.31 9.76 6.29
N LEU A 62 -20.05 10.35 7.46
CA LEU A 62 -18.98 9.88 8.34
C LEU A 62 -19.47 8.63 9.08
N ILE A 63 -18.75 7.50 8.91
CA ILE A 63 -19.18 6.21 9.46
C ILE A 63 -18.78 6.05 10.93
N SER A 64 -17.61 6.56 11.35
CA SER A 64 -17.09 6.37 12.70
C SER A 64 -16.05 7.42 13.08
N ASP A 65 -16.01 7.81 14.35
CA ASP A 65 -14.95 8.62 14.96
C ASP A 65 -13.74 7.78 15.41
N LYS A 66 -13.84 6.44 15.32
CA LYS A 66 -12.79 5.51 15.70
C LYS A 66 -11.99 5.06 14.49
N SER A 67 -10.67 4.94 14.68
CA SER A 67 -9.79 4.33 13.68
C SER A 67 -10.21 2.88 13.40
N SER A 68 -10.32 2.53 12.13
CA SER A 68 -10.62 1.17 11.68
C SER A 68 -9.49 0.19 11.98
N ILE A 69 -8.28 0.68 12.19
CA ILE A 69 -7.08 -0.13 12.49
C ILE A 69 -6.83 -0.23 13.98
N SER A 70 -6.65 0.90 14.68
CA SER A 70 -6.27 0.90 16.10
C SER A 70 -7.46 0.94 17.06
N GLY A 71 -8.66 1.29 16.56
CA GLY A 71 -9.84 1.54 17.40
C GLY A 71 -9.73 2.81 18.25
N ALA A 72 -8.66 3.60 18.09
CA ALA A 72 -8.47 4.85 18.80
C ALA A 72 -9.47 5.91 18.32
N SER A 73 -10.09 6.63 19.25
CA SER A 73 -10.99 7.74 18.91
C SER A 73 -10.22 9.01 18.58
N ILE A 74 -10.65 9.71 17.53
CA ILE A 74 -10.14 11.04 17.19
C ILE A 74 -10.94 12.10 17.94
N GLN A 75 -10.27 13.16 18.32
CA GLN A 75 -10.93 14.33 18.92
C GLN A 75 -11.95 14.92 17.93
N SER A 76 -13.19 15.16 18.38
CA SER A 76 -14.29 15.59 17.51
C SER A 76 -14.00 16.87 16.72
N SER A 77 -13.26 17.83 17.28
CA SER A 77 -12.86 19.07 16.60
C SER A 77 -11.89 18.81 15.44
N LYS A 78 -10.94 17.87 15.62
CA LYS A 78 -10.01 17.44 14.58
C LYS A 78 -10.76 16.68 13.50
N LEU A 79 -11.57 15.71 13.88
CA LEU A 79 -12.37 14.91 12.96
C LEU A 79 -13.24 15.78 12.07
N LYS A 80 -13.93 16.79 12.66
CA LYS A 80 -14.73 17.75 11.89
C LYS A 80 -13.88 18.52 10.88
N LYS A 81 -12.75 19.09 11.32
CA LYS A 81 -11.85 19.84 10.44
C LYS A 81 -11.36 18.99 9.28
N ASP A 82 -10.97 17.74 9.56
CA ASP A 82 -10.43 16.82 8.57
C ASP A 82 -11.50 16.39 7.57
N THR A 83 -12.71 16.08 8.04
CA THR A 83 -13.83 15.74 7.13
C THR A 83 -14.29 16.93 6.31
N ASP A 84 -14.28 18.16 6.85
CA ASP A 84 -14.63 19.36 6.10
C ASP A 84 -13.69 19.57 4.89
N ILE A 85 -12.38 19.33 5.05
CA ILE A 85 -11.40 19.42 3.95
C ILE A 85 -11.60 18.32 2.91
N ILE A 86 -11.87 17.09 3.35
CA ILE A 86 -12.16 15.98 2.41
C ILE A 86 -13.46 16.30 1.64
N ASN A 87 -14.49 16.78 2.32
CA ASN A 87 -15.75 17.19 1.69
C ASN A 87 -15.51 18.29 0.67
N GLN A 88 -14.73 19.31 1.00
CA GLN A 88 -14.39 20.40 0.08
C GLN A 88 -13.68 19.87 -1.19
N PHE A 89 -12.74 18.94 -1.04
CA PHE A 89 -12.07 18.30 -2.17
C PHE A 89 -13.06 17.53 -3.05
N MET A 90 -13.91 16.71 -2.43
CA MET A 90 -14.92 15.92 -3.13
C MET A 90 -15.96 16.81 -3.83
N ASP A 91 -16.35 17.92 -3.21
CA ASP A 91 -17.27 18.89 -3.80
C ASP A 91 -16.65 19.57 -5.03
N TYR A 92 -15.37 19.95 -5.00
CA TYR A 92 -14.68 20.48 -6.17
C TYR A 92 -14.66 19.44 -7.29
N CYS A 93 -14.34 18.19 -6.99
CA CYS A 93 -14.36 17.12 -7.99
C CYS A 93 -15.78 16.90 -8.56
N ASN A 94 -16.82 16.87 -7.70
CA ASN A 94 -18.20 16.68 -8.10
C ASN A 94 -18.76 17.83 -8.95
N ASN A 95 -18.21 19.04 -8.81
CA ASN A 95 -18.59 20.21 -9.59
C ASN A 95 -17.71 20.43 -10.82
N GLY A 96 -16.74 19.53 -11.09
CA GLY A 96 -15.81 19.67 -12.20
C GLY A 96 -14.76 20.77 -12.01
N ASP A 97 -14.62 21.30 -10.80
CA ASP A 97 -13.62 22.31 -10.45
C ASP A 97 -12.25 21.66 -10.16
N VAL A 98 -11.67 21.11 -11.22
CA VAL A 98 -10.39 20.37 -11.20
C VAL A 98 -9.26 21.26 -10.66
N SER A 99 -9.30 22.56 -10.93
CA SER A 99 -8.26 23.50 -10.51
C SER A 99 -8.22 23.66 -8.99
N ASN A 100 -9.36 23.90 -8.36
CA ASN A 100 -9.44 24.06 -6.91
C ASN A 100 -9.21 22.72 -6.18
N ALA A 101 -9.67 21.58 -6.73
CA ALA A 101 -9.35 20.27 -6.21
C ALA A 101 -7.82 20.01 -6.20
N TYR A 102 -7.15 20.28 -7.33
CA TYR A 102 -5.69 20.15 -7.45
C TYR A 102 -4.94 21.06 -6.48
N ASN A 103 -5.45 22.29 -6.25
CA ASN A 103 -4.83 23.24 -5.32
C ASN A 103 -4.88 22.79 -3.85
N LEU A 104 -5.79 21.88 -3.46
CA LEU A 104 -5.80 21.29 -2.13
C LEU A 104 -4.69 20.26 -1.91
N LEU A 105 -4.06 19.73 -2.96
CA LEU A 105 -3.00 18.75 -2.82
C LEU A 105 -1.73 19.37 -2.25
N THR A 106 -0.93 18.56 -1.53
CA THR A 106 0.42 18.94 -1.10
C THR A 106 1.36 19.05 -2.30
N ASP A 107 2.44 19.79 -2.16
CA ASP A 107 3.45 19.90 -3.20
C ASP A 107 4.16 18.57 -3.45
N ASP A 108 4.37 17.75 -2.40
CA ASP A 108 4.94 16.41 -2.55
C ASP A 108 3.99 15.48 -3.31
N CYS A 109 2.67 15.50 -3.03
CA CYS A 109 1.68 14.73 -3.77
C CYS A 109 1.62 15.15 -5.23
N LYS A 110 1.61 16.45 -5.50
CA LYS A 110 1.67 16.98 -6.87
C LYS A 110 2.91 16.48 -7.59
N LYS A 111 4.09 16.69 -7.00
CA LYS A 111 5.37 16.32 -7.62
C LYS A 111 5.48 14.83 -7.90
N GLU A 112 4.98 13.99 -6.97
CA GLU A 112 5.11 12.54 -7.06
C GLU A 112 4.05 11.90 -7.96
N MET A 113 2.77 12.35 -7.82
CA MET A 113 1.64 11.68 -8.45
C MET A 113 1.11 12.43 -9.67
N PHE A 114 1.10 13.76 -9.61
CA PHE A 114 0.41 14.62 -10.57
C PHE A 114 1.21 15.89 -10.83
N PRO A 115 2.36 15.81 -11.54
CA PRO A 115 3.24 16.98 -11.76
C PRO A 115 2.54 18.18 -12.37
N THR A 116 1.49 17.95 -13.13
CA THR A 116 0.66 19.01 -13.72
C THR A 116 -0.82 18.80 -13.38
N ILE A 117 -1.61 19.87 -13.47
CA ILE A 117 -3.07 19.78 -13.33
C ILE A 117 -3.69 18.87 -14.40
N GLN A 118 -3.07 18.75 -15.55
CA GLN A 118 -3.52 17.86 -16.63
C GLN A 118 -3.30 16.39 -16.24
N ASP A 119 -2.18 16.07 -15.57
CA ASP A 119 -1.93 14.73 -15.05
C ASP A 119 -2.96 14.35 -13.97
N PHE A 120 -3.25 15.28 -13.05
CA PHE A 120 -4.33 15.07 -12.07
C PHE A 120 -5.69 14.86 -12.75
N SER A 121 -6.01 15.67 -13.76
CA SER A 121 -7.26 15.54 -14.50
C SER A 121 -7.37 14.18 -15.21
N ASN A 122 -6.31 13.75 -15.88
CA ASN A 122 -6.33 12.51 -16.68
C ASN A 122 -6.26 11.24 -15.80
N ILE A 123 -5.37 11.25 -14.78
CA ILE A 123 -5.06 10.05 -14.00
C ILE A 123 -6.09 9.85 -12.89
N TYR A 124 -6.46 10.91 -12.17
CA TYR A 124 -7.32 10.83 -11.00
C TYR A 124 -8.77 11.24 -11.30
N TYR A 125 -8.98 12.50 -11.71
CA TYR A 125 -10.33 13.04 -11.88
C TYR A 125 -11.14 12.27 -12.92
N SER A 126 -10.61 12.07 -14.12
CA SER A 126 -11.33 11.35 -15.19
C SER A 126 -11.57 9.88 -14.86
N SER A 127 -10.68 9.24 -14.12
CA SER A 127 -10.83 7.84 -13.75
C SER A 127 -11.90 7.59 -12.67
N LEU A 128 -12.13 8.57 -11.78
CA LEU A 128 -13.04 8.43 -10.65
C LEU A 128 -14.38 9.15 -10.88
N PHE A 129 -14.35 10.35 -11.43
CA PHE A 129 -15.53 11.20 -11.59
C PHE A 129 -16.04 11.23 -13.03
N ASN A 130 -15.15 11.33 -14.01
CA ASN A 130 -15.50 11.38 -15.43
C ASN A 130 -16.63 12.39 -15.78
N GLY A 131 -16.68 13.51 -15.05
CA GLY A 131 -17.75 14.51 -15.19
C GLY A 131 -19.08 14.13 -14.52
N GLU A 132 -19.15 13.00 -13.83
CA GLU A 132 -20.33 12.56 -13.09
C GLU A 132 -20.23 12.89 -11.60
N ARG A 133 -21.37 13.24 -10.99
CA ARG A 133 -21.42 13.36 -9.52
C ARG A 133 -21.32 11.98 -8.87
N LYS A 134 -20.55 11.90 -7.81
CA LYS A 134 -20.34 10.68 -7.01
C LYS A 134 -20.79 10.93 -5.57
N SER A 135 -21.41 9.92 -4.99
CA SER A 135 -21.62 9.84 -3.54
C SER A 135 -20.38 9.23 -2.91
N TYR A 136 -20.12 9.55 -1.64
CA TYR A 136 -18.97 9.00 -0.95
C TYR A 136 -19.22 8.84 0.55
N THR A 137 -18.46 7.92 1.16
CA THR A 137 -18.43 7.73 2.61
C THR A 137 -17.01 7.88 3.11
N ILE A 138 -16.84 8.50 4.27
CA ILE A 138 -15.55 8.75 4.91
C ILE A 138 -15.44 7.88 6.15
N GLU A 139 -14.36 7.13 6.26
CA GLU A 139 -14.04 6.30 7.43
C GLU A 139 -12.63 6.65 7.91
N ASN A 140 -12.48 6.91 9.21
CA ASN A 140 -11.16 7.11 9.78
C ASN A 140 -10.37 5.81 9.71
N TRP A 141 -9.24 5.81 8.97
CA TRP A 141 -8.41 4.62 8.80
C TRP A 141 -7.38 4.49 9.92
N GLU A 142 -6.41 5.38 9.95
CA GLU A 142 -5.36 5.43 10.96
C GLU A 142 -4.74 6.84 10.99
N ASN A 143 -4.55 7.42 12.19
CA ASN A 143 -3.98 8.76 12.40
C ASN A 143 -4.69 9.84 11.56
N ASP A 144 -3.99 10.41 10.57
CA ASP A 144 -4.46 11.47 9.67
C ASP A 144 -4.92 10.92 8.31
N THR A 145 -5.05 9.60 8.18
CA THR A 145 -5.44 8.91 6.94
C THR A 145 -6.88 8.44 7.04
N TYR A 146 -7.66 8.75 6.02
CA TYR A 146 -9.07 8.41 5.88
C TYR A 146 -9.28 7.53 4.66
N SER A 147 -10.10 6.49 4.80
CA SER A 147 -10.61 5.70 3.70
C SER A 147 -11.85 6.40 3.15
N VAL A 148 -11.83 6.73 1.86
CA VAL A 148 -12.96 7.34 1.16
C VAL A 148 -13.46 6.36 0.13
N ARG A 149 -14.69 5.89 0.31
CA ARG A 149 -15.37 5.02 -0.68
C ARG A 149 -16.23 5.89 -1.55
N ILE A 150 -15.96 5.85 -2.85
CA ILE A 150 -16.61 6.65 -3.88
C ILE A 150 -17.50 5.73 -4.70
N THR A 151 -18.78 6.08 -4.80
CA THR A 151 -19.79 5.32 -5.55
C THR A 151 -20.49 6.20 -6.58
N SER A 152 -20.95 5.61 -7.67
CA SER A 152 -21.79 6.35 -8.62
C SER A 152 -23.10 6.76 -7.93
N ASP A 153 -23.51 8.01 -8.10
CA ASP A 153 -24.79 8.49 -7.58
C ASP A 153 -25.94 7.94 -8.44
N ILE A 154 -26.64 6.94 -7.94
CA ILE A 154 -27.74 6.27 -8.62
C ILE A 154 -28.87 7.26 -8.93
N LEU A 155 -29.07 8.27 -8.08
CA LEU A 155 -30.10 9.28 -8.27
C LEU A 155 -29.79 10.23 -9.43
N SER A 156 -28.51 10.48 -9.69
CA SER A 156 -28.08 11.37 -10.78
C SER A 156 -27.95 10.65 -12.13
N THR A 157 -27.61 9.36 -12.12
CA THR A 157 -27.34 8.60 -13.35
C THR A 157 -28.54 7.78 -13.83
N GLY A 158 -29.50 7.50 -12.96
CA GLY A 158 -30.69 6.67 -13.28
C GLY A 158 -30.33 5.23 -13.67
N SER A 159 -29.08 4.81 -13.52
CA SER A 159 -28.56 3.52 -14.01
C SER A 159 -28.19 2.62 -12.83
N LEU A 160 -28.81 1.44 -12.80
CA LEU A 160 -28.40 0.30 -11.96
C LEU A 160 -27.16 -0.44 -12.54
N LYS A 161 -26.37 0.19 -13.39
CA LYS A 161 -25.11 -0.40 -13.87
C LYS A 161 -24.16 -0.49 -12.69
N GLY A 162 -24.01 -1.70 -12.22
CA GLY A 162 -23.14 -2.27 -11.20
C GLY A 162 -22.38 -1.29 -10.31
N ASP A 163 -22.52 -1.48 -9.02
CA ASP A 163 -21.80 -0.72 -7.97
C ASP A 163 -20.30 -0.71 -8.23
N GLU A 164 -19.81 0.18 -9.08
CA GLU A 164 -18.40 0.49 -9.16
C GLU A 164 -18.03 1.37 -7.95
N THR A 165 -17.91 0.71 -6.81
CA THR A 165 -17.35 1.33 -5.62
C THR A 165 -15.84 1.35 -5.76
N ARG A 166 -15.25 2.54 -5.77
CA ARG A 166 -13.80 2.71 -5.68
C ARG A 166 -13.44 3.24 -4.31
N GLN A 167 -12.31 2.78 -3.81
CA GLN A 167 -11.78 3.21 -2.51
C GLN A 167 -10.48 3.97 -2.75
N ASP A 168 -10.38 5.15 -2.16
CA ASP A 168 -9.14 5.91 -2.05
C ASP A 168 -8.76 6.09 -0.58
N TYR A 169 -7.47 6.27 -0.33
CA TYR A 169 -6.97 6.68 0.97
C TYR A 169 -6.44 8.10 0.86
N ILE A 170 -7.03 8.99 1.65
CA ILE A 170 -6.70 10.40 1.70
C ILE A 170 -6.00 10.68 3.02
N THR A 171 -4.78 11.20 2.97
CA THR A 171 -4.03 11.62 4.17
C THR A 171 -4.03 13.14 4.26
N ILE A 172 -4.36 13.65 5.44
CA ILE A 172 -4.36 15.08 5.72
C ILE A 172 -3.00 15.46 6.30
N ILE A 173 -2.38 16.43 5.68
CA ILE A 173 -1.09 16.98 6.08
C ILE A 173 -1.30 18.37 6.69
N GLU A 174 -0.28 18.91 7.35
CA GLU A 174 -0.26 20.25 7.92
C GLU A 174 -0.85 21.29 6.96
N ASN A 175 -1.54 22.30 7.53
CA ASN A 175 -2.23 23.35 6.78
C ASN A 175 -3.42 22.86 5.91
N SER A 176 -4.04 21.75 6.27
CA SER A 176 -5.23 21.22 5.59
C SER A 176 -4.99 20.93 4.09
N LYS A 177 -3.82 20.41 3.76
CA LYS A 177 -3.47 19.89 2.44
C LYS A 177 -3.64 18.38 2.42
N LEU A 178 -3.87 17.84 1.22
CA LEU A 178 -4.21 16.44 1.01
C LEU A 178 -3.12 15.70 0.24
N ASN A 179 -2.85 14.49 0.67
CA ASN A 179 -2.25 13.44 -0.14
C ASN A 179 -3.36 12.46 -0.50
N ILE A 180 -3.48 12.10 -1.76
CA ILE A 180 -4.54 11.26 -2.31
C ILE A 180 -3.96 10.09 -3.11
N ASN A 181 -4.82 9.23 -3.64
CA ASN A 181 -4.41 8.09 -4.47
C ASN A 181 -3.47 7.15 -3.73
N SER A 182 -3.81 6.88 -2.46
CA SER A 182 -3.04 6.02 -1.56
C SER A 182 -1.62 6.51 -1.23
N TYR A 183 -1.23 7.70 -1.67
CA TYR A 183 0.03 8.34 -1.27
C TYR A 183 -0.11 8.93 0.13
N VAL A 184 0.77 8.54 1.05
CA VAL A 184 0.66 8.93 2.47
C VAL A 184 1.56 10.11 2.78
N LYS A 185 2.86 9.99 2.52
CA LYS A 185 3.84 11.04 2.86
C LYS A 185 5.20 10.81 2.24
N LYS A 186 6.00 11.85 2.26
CA LYS A 186 7.43 11.81 1.97
C LYS A 186 8.24 11.93 3.27
N LEU A 187 9.24 11.08 3.41
CA LEU A 187 10.21 11.12 4.51
C LEU A 187 11.57 11.51 3.95
N ASN A 188 12.07 12.68 4.33
CA ASN A 188 13.42 13.10 3.98
C ASN A 188 14.42 12.34 4.86
N VAL A 189 15.29 11.55 4.28
CA VAL A 189 16.24 10.67 4.96
C VAL A 189 17.65 11.26 4.90
N ASN A 190 18.16 11.55 3.72
CA ASN A 190 19.48 12.12 3.44
C ASN A 190 20.63 11.37 4.15
N LYS A 191 20.53 10.04 4.24
CA LYS A 191 21.56 9.19 4.85
C LYS A 191 22.53 8.69 3.80
N LYS A 192 23.81 8.83 4.11
CA LYS A 192 24.93 8.49 3.23
C LYS A 192 25.79 7.41 3.85
N THR A 193 26.08 6.36 3.08
CA THR A 193 27.07 5.32 3.44
C THR A 193 28.08 5.19 2.31
N SER A 194 29.35 5.13 2.68
CA SER A 194 30.48 4.99 1.73
C SER A 194 31.36 3.80 2.12
N ASP A 195 31.65 2.94 1.16
CA ASP A 195 32.56 1.82 1.32
C ASP A 195 33.15 1.46 -0.06
N LYS A 196 34.40 0.96 -0.11
CA LYS A 196 35.10 0.58 -1.36
C LYS A 196 35.06 1.65 -2.47
N ASN A 197 35.12 2.93 -2.10
CA ASN A 197 34.96 4.06 -3.02
C ASN A 197 33.60 4.13 -3.73
N ILE A 198 32.60 3.41 -3.20
CA ILE A 198 31.22 3.48 -3.63
C ILE A 198 30.44 4.21 -2.54
N THR A 199 29.60 5.14 -2.95
CA THR A 199 28.73 5.88 -2.05
C THR A 199 27.29 5.68 -2.43
N ILE A 200 26.46 5.25 -1.46
CA ILE A 200 25.00 5.19 -1.61
C ILE A 200 24.37 6.17 -0.64
N THR A 201 23.53 7.03 -1.16
CA THR A 201 22.75 8.00 -0.38
C THR A 201 21.27 7.67 -0.54
N VAL A 202 20.57 7.43 0.56
CA VAL A 202 19.11 7.39 0.56
C VAL A 202 18.62 8.82 0.73
N ASN A 203 18.03 9.38 -0.32
CA ASN A 203 17.59 10.78 -0.36
C ASN A 203 16.29 10.96 0.42
N TYR A 204 15.27 10.22 0.04
CA TYR A 204 13.95 10.24 0.67
C TYR A 204 13.21 8.91 0.43
N ILE A 205 12.12 8.75 1.17
CA ILE A 205 11.20 7.62 1.04
C ILE A 205 9.81 8.17 0.78
N ASN A 206 9.20 7.75 -0.32
CA ASN A 206 7.78 7.97 -0.57
C ASN A 206 6.99 6.80 0.01
N VAL A 207 6.07 7.09 0.92
CA VAL A 207 5.25 6.10 1.62
C VAL A 207 3.86 6.08 1.02
N TYR A 208 3.42 4.90 0.63
CA TYR A 208 2.08 4.60 0.15
C TYR A 208 1.37 3.63 1.11
N MET A 209 0.10 3.36 0.88
CA MET A 209 -0.66 2.44 1.73
C MET A 209 -0.12 1.00 1.71
N ASP A 210 0.37 0.54 0.56
CA ASP A 210 0.75 -0.87 0.35
C ASP A 210 2.24 -1.05 0.04
N TYR A 211 2.99 0.03 -0.15
CA TYR A 211 4.43 -0.02 -0.48
C TYR A 211 5.16 1.27 -0.12
N GLU A 212 6.48 1.19 -0.16
CA GLU A 212 7.40 2.31 -0.02
C GLU A 212 8.36 2.36 -1.19
N ILE A 213 8.67 3.58 -1.68
CA ILE A 213 9.69 3.80 -2.71
C ILE A 213 10.85 4.57 -2.08
N TYR A 214 12.03 3.95 -2.10
CA TYR A 214 13.29 4.53 -1.66
C TYR A 214 13.98 5.18 -2.86
N ASP A 215 14.14 6.49 -2.83
CA ASP A 215 14.94 7.23 -3.80
C ASP A 215 16.38 7.24 -3.32
N ILE A 216 17.28 6.65 -4.12
CA ILE A 216 18.68 6.52 -3.78
C ILE A 216 19.56 7.12 -4.87
N THR A 217 20.66 7.70 -4.44
CA THR A 217 21.75 8.15 -5.32
C THR A 217 22.95 7.25 -5.08
N ILE A 218 23.50 6.70 -6.15
CA ILE A 218 24.70 5.86 -6.12
C ILE A 218 25.79 6.59 -6.86
N GLN A 219 26.97 6.70 -6.23
CA GLN A 219 28.18 7.27 -6.80
C GLN A 219 29.28 6.21 -6.78
N ASN A 220 29.73 5.82 -7.94
CA ASN A 220 30.87 4.92 -8.11
C ASN A 220 32.13 5.75 -8.38
N ASN A 221 33.04 5.82 -7.42
CA ASN A 221 34.34 6.49 -7.55
C ASN A 221 35.48 5.47 -7.77
N THR A 222 35.16 4.25 -8.19
CA THR A 222 36.15 3.25 -8.55
C THR A 222 36.56 3.38 -10.03
N ASN A 223 37.65 2.70 -10.43
CA ASN A 223 38.06 2.63 -11.81
C ASN A 223 37.27 1.59 -12.61
N ASP A 224 36.44 0.78 -11.95
CA ASP A 224 35.72 -0.33 -12.55
C ASP A 224 34.22 0.02 -12.67
N THR A 225 33.56 -0.56 -13.66
CA THR A 225 32.10 -0.59 -13.72
C THR A 225 31.59 -1.56 -12.67
N ILE A 226 30.64 -1.14 -11.85
CA ILE A 226 29.99 -1.97 -10.82
C ILE A 226 28.59 -2.38 -11.25
N LEU A 227 28.09 -3.51 -10.74
CA LEU A 227 26.70 -3.89 -10.83
C LEU A 227 26.14 -3.94 -9.41
N LEU A 228 25.09 -3.16 -9.15
CA LEU A 228 24.51 -3.01 -7.81
C LEU A 228 23.86 -4.31 -7.32
N ASP A 229 23.23 -5.04 -8.24
CA ASP A 229 22.62 -6.34 -8.01
C ASP A 229 22.51 -7.14 -9.30
N THR A 230 22.60 -8.47 -9.23
CA THR A 230 22.47 -9.33 -10.40
C THR A 230 21.05 -9.47 -10.92
N ASN A 231 20.07 -9.12 -10.09
CA ASN A 231 18.62 -9.20 -10.37
C ASN A 231 18.14 -10.62 -10.74
N ASP A 232 18.88 -11.64 -10.32
CA ASP A 232 18.54 -13.05 -10.52
C ASP A 232 17.94 -13.72 -9.27
N ASP A 233 17.98 -13.01 -8.14
CA ASP A 233 17.48 -13.48 -6.84
C ASP A 233 16.62 -12.40 -6.18
N THR A 234 15.34 -12.70 -5.98
CA THR A 234 14.38 -11.78 -5.33
C THR A 234 14.71 -11.47 -3.87
N LYS A 235 15.70 -12.14 -3.28
CA LYS A 235 16.12 -11.99 -1.89
C LYS A 235 17.48 -11.31 -1.73
N SER A 236 18.09 -10.88 -2.81
CA SER A 236 19.44 -10.25 -2.80
C SER A 236 19.41 -8.83 -2.25
N VAL A 237 18.31 -8.11 -2.40
CA VAL A 237 18.11 -6.76 -1.87
C VAL A 237 16.98 -6.76 -0.85
N TYR A 238 17.23 -6.24 0.34
CA TYR A 238 16.23 -6.17 1.40
C TYR A 238 16.47 -5.03 2.38
N LEU A 239 15.39 -4.61 3.05
CA LEU A 239 15.45 -3.79 4.24
C LEU A 239 15.59 -4.68 5.48
N LEU A 240 16.37 -4.23 6.44
CA LEU A 240 16.55 -4.90 7.74
C LEU A 240 16.07 -3.96 8.84
N ASP A 241 15.19 -4.45 9.71
CA ASP A 241 14.75 -3.71 10.89
C ASP A 241 15.57 -4.03 12.14
N LYS A 242 15.32 -3.30 13.22
CA LYS A 242 15.96 -3.50 14.55
C LYS A 242 15.75 -4.89 15.15
N ASN A 243 14.74 -5.63 14.69
CA ASN A 243 14.42 -6.97 15.16
C ASN A 243 14.99 -8.06 14.24
N ASN A 244 15.86 -7.70 13.29
CA ASN A 244 16.41 -8.57 12.25
C ASN A 244 15.35 -9.16 11.28
N MET A 245 14.18 -8.53 11.18
CA MET A 245 13.20 -8.86 10.16
C MET A 245 13.66 -8.31 8.81
N LYS A 246 13.54 -9.14 7.76
CA LYS A 246 13.90 -8.80 6.39
C LYS A 246 12.67 -8.52 5.56
N TYR A 247 12.67 -7.40 4.84
CA TYR A 247 11.63 -7.01 3.90
C TYR A 247 12.24 -6.92 2.53
N TYR A 248 11.84 -7.82 1.64
CA TYR A 248 12.44 -7.96 0.31
C TYR A 248 11.83 -6.96 -0.67
N PHE A 249 12.62 -6.56 -1.67
CA PHE A 249 12.13 -5.62 -2.68
C PHE A 249 11.24 -6.30 -3.72
N TYR A 250 10.42 -5.50 -4.39
CA TYR A 250 9.55 -5.97 -5.45
C TYR A 250 10.31 -5.98 -6.79
N ASN A 251 10.63 -7.17 -7.28
CA ASN A 251 11.65 -7.39 -8.33
C ASN A 251 11.25 -6.98 -9.75
N ASN A 252 9.99 -6.61 -10.02
CA ASN A 252 9.52 -6.49 -11.40
C ASN A 252 9.84 -5.15 -12.08
N GLU A 253 10.42 -4.17 -11.36
CA GLU A 253 10.62 -2.80 -11.87
C GLU A 253 12.09 -2.43 -12.10
N LEU A 254 13.04 -3.22 -11.58
CA LEU A 254 14.47 -2.95 -11.75
C LEU A 254 15.02 -3.70 -12.96
N ILE A 255 15.41 -2.97 -13.98
CA ILE A 255 16.11 -3.51 -15.15
C ILE A 255 17.62 -3.47 -14.91
N LYS A 256 18.31 -4.53 -15.38
CA LYS A 256 19.74 -4.72 -15.16
C LYS A 256 20.59 -3.52 -15.63
N GLU A 257 20.18 -2.86 -16.71
CA GLU A 257 20.88 -1.70 -17.25
C GLU A 257 20.90 -0.51 -16.27
N LYS A 258 19.84 -0.34 -15.46
CA LYS A 258 19.80 0.69 -14.42
C LYS A 258 20.65 0.36 -13.20
N LEU A 259 20.95 -0.92 -12.99
CA LEU A 259 21.80 -1.39 -11.89
C LEU A 259 23.29 -1.33 -12.21
N LEU A 260 23.63 -1.14 -13.48
CA LEU A 260 25.01 -1.04 -13.95
C LEU A 260 25.51 0.40 -13.87
N ILE A 261 26.49 0.66 -12.99
CA ILE A 261 27.04 2.00 -12.75
C ILE A 261 28.48 2.05 -13.22
N GLN A 262 28.74 2.87 -14.23
CA GLN A 262 30.06 3.00 -14.82
C GLN A 262 31.07 3.64 -13.84
N SER A 263 32.38 3.43 -14.12
CA SER A 263 33.48 4.07 -13.40
C SER A 263 33.28 5.59 -13.34
N ASN A 264 33.50 6.18 -12.17
CA ASN A 264 33.41 7.62 -11.91
C ASN A 264 32.04 8.23 -12.28
N PHE A 265 30.97 7.42 -12.23
CA PHE A 265 29.61 7.85 -12.58
C PHE A 265 28.69 7.94 -11.36
N LYS A 266 27.71 8.84 -11.45
CA LYS A 266 26.65 9.03 -10.45
C LYS A 266 25.30 8.80 -11.10
N THR A 267 24.44 7.99 -10.47
CA THR A 267 23.09 7.71 -10.95
C THR A 267 22.07 7.76 -9.81
N ASN A 268 20.81 7.99 -10.15
CA ASN A 268 19.68 7.87 -9.24
C ASN A 268 18.85 6.64 -9.59
N LEU A 269 18.36 5.97 -8.56
CA LEU A 269 17.56 4.77 -8.67
C LEU A 269 16.42 4.81 -7.64
N GLN A 270 15.27 4.28 -8.02
CA GLN A 270 14.16 4.07 -7.11
C GLN A 270 13.96 2.58 -6.87
N ILE A 271 13.83 2.18 -5.61
CA ILE A 271 13.61 0.80 -5.20
C ILE A 271 12.32 0.72 -4.41
N LYS A 272 11.41 -0.14 -4.85
CA LYS A 272 10.11 -0.36 -4.24
C LYS A 272 10.15 -1.57 -3.30
N PHE A 273 9.62 -1.40 -2.10
CA PHE A 273 9.43 -2.46 -1.12
C PHE A 273 7.97 -2.53 -0.72
N ASP A 274 7.42 -3.74 -0.67
CA ASP A 274 6.07 -3.94 -0.16
C ASP A 274 6.00 -3.53 1.30
N ASN A 275 4.95 -2.81 1.64
CA ASN A 275 4.66 -2.38 2.99
C ASN A 275 3.15 -2.29 3.20
N SER A 276 2.69 -2.57 4.40
CA SER A 276 1.35 -2.16 4.82
C SER A 276 1.51 -0.97 5.75
N TYR A 277 0.92 0.19 5.41
CA TYR A 277 1.05 1.42 6.20
C TYR A 277 0.68 1.25 7.68
N LYS A 278 -0.18 0.30 8.00
CA LYS A 278 -0.53 -0.06 9.38
C LYS A 278 0.59 -0.79 10.15
N GLU A 279 1.60 -1.32 9.45
CA GLU A 279 2.73 -2.00 10.09
C GLU A 279 3.81 -0.98 10.47
N LYS A 280 4.11 -0.88 11.77
CA LYS A 280 5.21 -0.03 12.24
C LYS A 280 6.53 -0.77 12.03
N ARG A 281 7.35 -0.27 11.11
CA ARG A 281 8.69 -0.77 10.84
C ARG A 281 9.73 0.18 11.41
N ASN A 282 10.76 -0.38 12.05
CA ASN A 282 11.92 0.38 12.51
C ASN A 282 13.12 -0.03 11.65
N ILE A 283 13.13 0.40 10.39
CA ILE A 283 14.17 0.04 9.44
C ILE A 283 15.50 0.67 9.87
N GLU A 284 16.56 -0.14 9.92
CA GLU A 284 17.93 0.31 10.24
C GLU A 284 18.82 0.39 9.00
N SER A 285 18.60 -0.49 8.05
CA SER A 285 19.50 -0.57 6.89
C SER A 285 18.83 -1.16 5.66
N MET A 286 19.37 -0.79 4.49
CA MET A 286 19.13 -1.42 3.21
C MET A 286 20.37 -2.22 2.83
N ILE A 287 20.20 -3.47 2.40
CA ILE A 287 21.31 -4.39 2.15
C ILE A 287 21.22 -4.91 0.74
N PHE A 288 22.35 -4.84 0.03
CA PHE A 288 22.60 -5.43 -1.28
C PHE A 288 23.59 -6.58 -1.08
N THR A 289 23.17 -7.82 -1.26
CA THR A 289 24.03 -8.99 -1.00
C THR A 289 24.80 -9.49 -2.22
N LYS A 290 24.37 -9.09 -3.42
CA LYS A 290 24.99 -9.56 -4.69
C LYS A 290 25.57 -8.42 -5.52
N MET A 291 26.20 -7.43 -4.86
CA MET A 291 26.93 -6.39 -5.57
C MET A 291 28.19 -6.94 -6.21
N ILE A 292 28.49 -6.52 -7.43
CA ILE A 292 29.68 -6.85 -8.20
C ILE A 292 30.55 -5.61 -8.34
N LEU A 293 31.76 -5.65 -7.79
CA LEU A 293 32.67 -4.51 -7.78
C LEU A 293 33.45 -4.33 -9.09
N ASN A 294 33.65 -5.40 -9.86
CA ASN A 294 34.23 -5.37 -11.19
C ASN A 294 33.37 -6.18 -12.16
N TYR A 295 32.54 -5.47 -12.94
CA TYR A 295 31.58 -6.09 -13.84
C TYR A 295 32.28 -6.76 -15.06
N ASN A 296 33.44 -6.25 -15.50
CA ASN A 296 34.14 -6.84 -16.60
C ASN A 296 34.70 -8.21 -16.21
N GLU A 297 35.33 -8.33 -15.06
CA GLU A 297 35.79 -9.61 -14.51
C GLU A 297 34.62 -10.61 -14.34
N TYR A 298 33.51 -10.14 -13.77
CA TYR A 298 32.31 -10.95 -13.62
C TYR A 298 31.75 -11.46 -14.95
N LYS A 299 31.78 -10.67 -16.01
CA LYS A 299 31.33 -11.12 -17.35
C LYS A 299 32.11 -12.30 -17.87
N ASP A 300 33.42 -12.29 -17.64
CA ASP A 300 34.37 -13.30 -18.16
C ASP A 300 34.39 -14.55 -17.26
N GLU A 301 33.87 -14.49 -16.02
CA GLU A 301 33.79 -15.66 -15.14
C GLU A 301 32.81 -16.70 -15.69
N LYS A 302 33.28 -17.95 -15.80
CA LYS A 302 32.51 -19.07 -16.33
C LYS A 302 31.52 -19.64 -15.31
N ASP A 303 31.89 -19.62 -14.03
CA ASP A 303 31.09 -20.18 -12.92
C ASP A 303 30.62 -19.04 -12.00
N LYS A 304 29.47 -18.50 -12.35
CA LYS A 304 28.89 -17.38 -11.60
C LYS A 304 28.58 -17.69 -10.13
N ASP A 305 28.38 -18.97 -9.81
CA ASP A 305 28.06 -19.40 -8.43
C ASP A 305 29.29 -19.28 -7.51
N LYS A 306 30.51 -19.31 -8.10
CA LYS A 306 31.77 -19.13 -7.37
C LYS A 306 32.24 -17.69 -7.28
N TYR A 307 31.55 -16.76 -7.92
CA TYR A 307 31.94 -15.35 -7.84
C TYR A 307 31.78 -14.81 -6.42
N ASN A 308 32.76 -14.07 -5.94
CA ASN A 308 32.77 -13.49 -4.62
C ASN A 308 31.97 -12.16 -4.60
N TYR A 309 30.66 -12.27 -4.39
CA TYR A 309 29.78 -11.10 -4.30
C TYR A 309 30.11 -10.25 -3.08
N TYR A 310 29.99 -8.94 -3.25
CA TYR A 310 30.17 -7.98 -2.18
C TYR A 310 28.82 -7.64 -1.54
N THR A 311 28.79 -7.63 -0.20
CA THR A 311 27.60 -7.19 0.54
C THR A 311 27.77 -5.73 0.94
N PHE A 312 26.92 -4.85 0.40
CA PHE A 312 26.89 -3.44 0.75
C PHE A 312 25.71 -3.15 1.68
N LYS A 313 26.02 -2.58 2.85
CA LYS A 313 25.00 -2.19 3.85
C LYS A 313 24.88 -0.67 3.89
N VAL A 314 23.70 -0.15 3.58
CA VAL A 314 23.35 1.28 3.71
C VAL A 314 22.62 1.48 5.04
N ASN A 315 23.15 2.30 5.94
CA ASN A 315 22.49 2.63 7.21
C ASN A 315 21.40 3.69 6.98
N LEU A 316 20.24 3.54 7.64
CA LEU A 316 19.04 4.38 7.51
C LEU A 316 18.72 5.13 8.81
#